data_159ea89416080d2ce88eacee5bd6b5bc
#
_entry.id   159ea89416080d2ce88eacee5bd6b5bc
#
_cell.length_a   1.000
_cell.length_b   1.000
_cell.length_c   1.000
_cell.angle_alpha   90.00
_cell.angle_beta   90.00
_cell.angle_gamma   90.00
#
_symmetry.space_group_name_H-M   'P 1'
#
loop_
_entity.id
_entity.type
_entity.pdbx_description
1 polymer ?
#
loop_
_entity_poly.entity_id
_entity_poly.type
_entity_poly.pdbx_seq_one_letter_code
_entity_poly.pdbx_strand_id
1 'polypeptide(L)'
;LISFSPAHVGAFLKSSSEIDFPDLQFVFTPASYTEGMIGQLQKVPGITCGVWQSRPLSRGYVRALSPNIRDAPIIQPNYLKEKTDQDVLISGFKMCRALLKTSNIDKISIQETLPGENIKTDEEILNYLRNNGATVYHAIGSCKMGIDENAVVTPSLKIKGLSNIRIADASIMPTMPSGNTNAATLMIAEKASDIIKKDL
;
A
#
# COMPACT_ATOMS: atom_id res chain seq x y z
N LEU A 1 18.05 -12.01 -16.52
CA LEU A 1 16.78 -11.63 -15.86
C LEU A 1 16.96 -11.20 -14.41
N ILE A 2 17.88 -11.77 -13.65
CA ILE A 2 18.15 -11.41 -12.23
C ILE A 2 18.77 -10.00 -12.10
N SER A 3 19.34 -9.46 -13.15
CA SER A 3 19.93 -8.11 -13.17
C SER A 3 18.93 -6.97 -13.40
N PHE A 4 17.66 -7.28 -13.67
CA PHE A 4 16.62 -6.29 -13.90
C PHE A 4 15.74 -6.10 -12.66
N SER A 5 15.45 -4.84 -12.33
CA SER A 5 14.41 -4.52 -11.36
C SER A 5 13.04 -5.03 -11.85
N PRO A 6 12.20 -5.59 -10.99
CA PRO A 6 10.82 -5.97 -11.35
C PRO A 6 9.98 -4.78 -11.82
N ALA A 7 10.38 -3.56 -11.44
CA ALA A 7 9.74 -2.32 -11.85
C ALA A 7 10.83 -1.35 -12.34
N HIS A 8 10.84 -1.05 -13.63
CA HIS A 8 11.86 -0.19 -14.25
C HIS A 8 11.49 1.30 -14.16
N VAL A 9 10.20 1.61 -14.14
CA VAL A 9 9.69 2.99 -14.12
C VAL A 9 8.61 3.09 -13.07
N GLY A 10 8.64 4.18 -12.31
CA GLY A 10 7.62 4.54 -11.35
C GLY A 10 7.30 6.02 -11.44
N ALA A 11 6.14 6.41 -10.93
CA ALA A 11 5.71 7.80 -10.83
C ALA A 11 4.92 8.03 -9.54
N PHE A 12 4.99 9.25 -9.02
CA PHE A 12 4.11 9.75 -7.98
C PHE A 12 3.26 10.87 -8.60
N LEU A 13 1.96 10.67 -8.62
CA LEU A 13 1.01 11.59 -9.26
C LEU A 13 -0.11 11.96 -8.29
N LYS A 14 -0.78 13.06 -8.60
CA LYS A 14 -1.97 13.51 -7.89
C LYS A 14 -3.21 12.87 -8.50
N SER A 15 -4.12 12.35 -7.68
CA SER A 15 -5.42 11.84 -8.14
C SER A 15 -6.35 12.96 -8.60
N SER A 16 -6.11 14.20 -8.12
CA SER A 16 -6.85 15.42 -8.47
C SER A 16 -5.91 16.61 -8.53
N SER A 17 -6.25 17.61 -9.33
CA SER A 17 -5.53 18.90 -9.38
C SER A 17 -5.67 19.72 -8.09
N GLU A 18 -6.67 19.42 -7.27
CA GLU A 18 -7.00 20.19 -6.05
C GLU A 18 -6.18 19.80 -4.82
N ILE A 19 -5.40 18.73 -4.90
CA ILE A 19 -4.56 18.29 -3.78
C ILE A 19 -3.13 18.82 -3.91
N ASP A 20 -2.49 19.10 -2.77
CA ASP A 20 -1.15 19.70 -2.74
C ASP A 20 -0.03 18.72 -3.06
N PHE A 21 -0.19 17.45 -2.66
CA PHE A 21 0.86 16.42 -2.74
C PHE A 21 0.40 15.21 -3.54
N PRO A 22 1.31 14.49 -4.24
CA PRO A 22 1.01 13.20 -4.84
C PRO A 22 0.45 12.21 -3.80
N ASP A 23 -0.64 11.55 -4.17
CA ASP A 23 -1.34 10.55 -3.35
C ASP A 23 -1.46 9.19 -4.04
N LEU A 24 -0.97 9.09 -5.27
CA LEU A 24 -0.88 7.87 -6.07
C LEU A 24 0.57 7.55 -6.39
N GLN A 25 0.92 6.27 -6.28
CA GLN A 25 2.19 5.73 -6.78
C GLN A 25 1.90 4.73 -7.90
N PHE A 26 2.64 4.86 -9.00
CA PHE A 26 2.56 4.01 -10.17
C PHE A 26 3.85 3.24 -10.34
N VAL A 27 3.72 2.01 -10.84
CA VAL A 27 4.87 1.16 -11.19
C VAL A 27 4.59 0.47 -12.51
N PHE A 28 5.57 0.49 -13.40
CA PHE A 28 5.53 -0.21 -14.68
C PHE A 28 6.45 -1.41 -14.65
N THR A 29 5.87 -2.58 -14.94
CA THR A 29 6.59 -3.84 -15.04
C THR A 29 6.47 -4.38 -16.46
N PRO A 30 7.58 -4.74 -17.14
CA PRO A 30 7.56 -5.33 -18.49
C PRO A 30 7.20 -6.82 -18.43
N ALA A 31 6.09 -7.14 -17.81
CA ALA A 31 5.55 -8.49 -17.64
C ALA A 31 4.05 -8.43 -17.37
N SER A 32 3.32 -9.50 -17.69
CA SER A 32 1.93 -9.70 -17.32
C SER A 32 1.84 -10.63 -16.12
N TYR A 33 0.90 -10.35 -15.23
CA TYR A 33 0.61 -11.18 -14.04
C TYR A 33 -0.67 -11.99 -14.24
N THR A 34 -0.72 -13.15 -13.60
CA THR A 34 -1.96 -13.93 -13.51
C THR A 34 -2.94 -13.20 -12.58
N GLU A 35 -4.21 -13.13 -12.98
CA GLU A 35 -5.26 -12.46 -12.22
C GLU A 35 -5.37 -13.03 -10.79
N GLY A 36 -5.44 -12.14 -9.81
CA GLY A 36 -5.54 -12.51 -8.39
C GLY A 36 -4.28 -13.12 -7.77
N MET A 37 -3.19 -13.29 -8.54
CA MET A 37 -1.94 -13.92 -8.07
C MET A 37 -0.74 -12.96 -8.19
N ILE A 38 -0.50 -12.18 -7.16
CA ILE A 38 0.67 -11.30 -7.11
C ILE A 38 1.95 -12.14 -7.19
N GLY A 39 2.85 -11.73 -8.10
CA GLY A 39 4.14 -12.39 -8.30
C GLY A 39 4.12 -13.60 -9.21
N GLN A 40 2.95 -14.05 -9.67
CA GLN A 40 2.87 -15.11 -10.67
C GLN A 40 2.75 -14.52 -12.08
N LEU A 41 3.81 -14.67 -12.86
CA LEU A 41 3.89 -14.16 -14.23
C LEU A 41 3.11 -15.06 -15.20
N GLN A 42 2.46 -14.44 -16.17
CA GLN A 42 1.93 -15.14 -17.34
C GLN A 42 3.07 -15.56 -18.27
N LYS A 43 2.81 -16.58 -19.10
CA LYS A 43 3.78 -17.07 -20.09
C LYS A 43 3.79 -16.28 -21.40
N VAL A 44 2.99 -15.21 -21.47
CA VAL A 44 2.89 -14.35 -22.66
C VAL A 44 3.58 -13.01 -22.38
N PRO A 45 4.17 -12.35 -23.39
CA PRO A 45 4.68 -11.01 -23.25
C PRO A 45 3.60 -10.01 -22.87
N GLY A 46 3.92 -9.05 -22.01
CA GLY A 46 2.97 -8.02 -21.63
C GLY A 46 3.61 -6.92 -20.80
N ILE A 47 2.80 -5.91 -20.49
CA ILE A 47 3.16 -4.77 -19.63
C ILE A 47 2.08 -4.66 -18.56
N THR A 48 2.49 -4.46 -17.33
CA THR A 48 1.58 -4.15 -16.23
C THR A 48 1.85 -2.75 -15.69
N CYS A 49 0.80 -1.95 -15.61
CA CYS A 49 0.79 -0.70 -14.86
C CYS A 49 0.06 -0.95 -13.54
N GLY A 50 0.80 -1.01 -12.45
CA GLY A 50 0.26 -1.09 -11.10
C GLY A 50 0.08 0.31 -10.51
N VAL A 51 -0.99 0.52 -9.75
CA VAL A 51 -1.25 1.77 -9.03
C VAL A 51 -1.74 1.47 -7.62
N TRP A 52 -1.30 2.27 -6.67
CA TRP A 52 -1.80 2.25 -5.30
C TRP A 52 -1.82 3.63 -4.68
N GLN A 53 -2.70 3.78 -3.70
CA GLN A 53 -2.83 4.99 -2.93
C GLN A 53 -1.71 5.08 -1.89
N SER A 54 -1.06 6.25 -1.80
CA SER A 54 0.02 6.50 -0.83
C SER A 54 -0.48 6.93 0.55
N ARG A 55 -1.71 7.46 0.67
CA ARG A 55 -2.26 8.02 1.91
C ARG A 55 -3.69 7.55 2.21
N PRO A 56 -3.93 6.23 2.38
CA PRO A 56 -5.27 5.72 2.64
C PRO A 56 -5.84 6.21 3.97
N LEU A 57 -7.13 6.49 3.99
CA LEU A 57 -7.90 6.86 5.18
C LEU A 57 -8.56 5.64 5.84
N SER A 58 -8.83 4.58 5.09
CA SER A 58 -9.39 3.33 5.62
C SER A 58 -8.53 2.76 6.72
N ARG A 59 -9.17 2.29 7.79
CA ARG A 59 -8.49 1.72 8.97
C ARG A 59 -9.00 0.31 9.25
N GLY A 60 -8.07 -0.56 9.53
CA GLY A 60 -8.30 -1.93 9.94
C GLY A 60 -7.85 -2.22 11.36
N TYR A 61 -7.78 -3.49 11.70
CA TYR A 61 -7.31 -3.93 13.00
C TYR A 61 -6.64 -5.31 12.94
N VAL A 62 -5.78 -5.57 13.93
CA VAL A 62 -5.22 -6.89 14.23
C VAL A 62 -5.62 -7.24 15.66
N ARG A 63 -6.15 -8.45 15.88
CA ARG A 63 -6.58 -8.93 17.21
C ARG A 63 -6.17 -10.37 17.42
N ALA A 64 -5.78 -10.72 18.65
CA ALA A 64 -5.65 -12.11 19.04
C ALA A 64 -7.03 -12.79 19.00
N LEU A 65 -7.09 -13.99 18.43
CA LEU A 65 -8.31 -14.79 18.39
C LEU A 65 -8.59 -15.46 19.75
N SER A 66 -7.53 -15.90 20.44
CA SER A 66 -7.59 -16.58 21.73
C SER A 66 -6.29 -16.36 22.52
N PRO A 67 -6.18 -16.84 23.78
CA PRO A 67 -4.91 -16.88 24.52
C PRO A 67 -3.88 -17.85 23.96
N ASN A 68 -4.27 -18.76 23.09
CA ASN A 68 -3.37 -19.73 22.49
C ASN A 68 -2.52 -19.09 21.40
N ILE A 69 -1.21 -19.01 21.59
CA ILE A 69 -0.26 -18.40 20.65
C ILE A 69 -0.22 -19.09 19.27
N ARG A 70 -0.74 -20.29 19.14
CA ARG A 70 -0.79 -21.02 17.86
C ARG A 70 -1.99 -20.65 17.00
N ASP A 71 -2.98 -19.99 17.58
CA ASP A 71 -4.12 -19.52 16.82
C ASP A 71 -3.73 -18.28 15.99
N ALA A 72 -4.05 -18.30 14.71
CA ALA A 72 -3.77 -17.18 13.83
C ALA A 72 -4.54 -15.93 14.29
N PRO A 73 -3.94 -14.74 14.29
CA PRO A 73 -4.65 -13.50 14.63
C PRO A 73 -5.70 -13.18 13.58
N ILE A 74 -6.73 -12.47 14.01
CA ILE A 74 -7.69 -11.82 13.08
C ILE A 74 -6.98 -10.60 12.50
N ILE A 75 -6.85 -10.56 11.17
CA ILE A 75 -6.28 -9.44 10.42
C ILE A 75 -7.37 -8.91 9.50
N GLN A 76 -7.87 -7.70 9.77
CA GLN A 76 -8.93 -7.05 9.00
C GLN A 76 -8.45 -5.69 8.50
N PRO A 77 -7.99 -5.59 7.25
CA PRO A 77 -7.46 -4.34 6.70
C PRO A 77 -8.52 -3.28 6.43
N ASN A 78 -9.75 -3.67 6.10
CA ASN A 78 -10.85 -2.79 5.67
C ASN A 78 -10.48 -1.91 4.47
N TYR A 79 -9.75 -2.44 3.49
CA TYR A 79 -9.40 -1.71 2.27
C TYR A 79 -10.65 -1.15 1.59
N LEU A 80 -10.54 0.06 1.03
CA LEU A 80 -11.60 0.74 0.29
C LEU A 80 -12.89 0.95 1.10
N LYS A 81 -12.81 1.01 2.43
CA LYS A 81 -13.96 1.33 3.28
C LYS A 81 -14.36 2.80 3.14
N GLU A 82 -13.39 3.71 3.11
CA GLU A 82 -13.61 5.14 2.98
C GLU A 82 -13.85 5.53 1.51
N LYS A 83 -14.83 6.41 1.30
CA LYS A 83 -15.20 6.87 -0.06
C LYS A 83 -14.04 7.57 -0.77
N THR A 84 -13.26 8.37 -0.04
CA THR A 84 -12.07 9.04 -0.57
C THR A 84 -11.06 8.03 -1.14
N ASP A 85 -10.82 6.91 -0.44
CA ASP A 85 -9.89 5.88 -0.92
C ASP A 85 -10.40 5.22 -2.21
N GLN A 86 -11.73 5.02 -2.31
CA GLN A 86 -12.36 4.51 -3.52
C GLN A 86 -12.13 5.46 -4.71
N ASP A 87 -12.42 6.75 -4.52
CA ASP A 87 -12.31 7.76 -5.58
C ASP A 87 -10.86 7.95 -6.05
N VAL A 88 -9.92 7.98 -5.13
CA VAL A 88 -8.48 8.06 -5.43
C VAL A 88 -8.04 6.88 -6.28
N LEU A 89 -8.39 5.64 -5.91
CA LEU A 89 -7.99 4.46 -6.68
C LEU A 89 -8.72 4.32 -8.01
N ILE A 90 -9.99 4.74 -8.12
CA ILE A 90 -10.70 4.82 -9.40
C ILE A 90 -9.99 5.81 -10.33
N SER A 91 -9.60 6.99 -9.82
CA SER A 91 -8.82 7.97 -10.57
C SER A 91 -7.48 7.39 -11.04
N GLY A 92 -6.74 6.75 -10.13
CA GLY A 92 -5.48 6.09 -10.44
C GLY A 92 -5.61 5.01 -11.50
N PHE A 93 -6.65 4.20 -11.43
CA PHE A 93 -6.95 3.18 -12.44
C PHE A 93 -7.19 3.80 -13.84
N LYS A 94 -8.00 4.86 -13.91
CA LYS A 94 -8.22 5.60 -15.17
C LYS A 94 -6.93 6.20 -15.71
N MET A 95 -6.06 6.71 -14.85
CA MET A 95 -4.74 7.22 -15.22
C MET A 95 -3.83 6.10 -15.78
N CYS A 96 -3.83 4.89 -15.20
CA CYS A 96 -3.11 3.74 -15.75
C CYS A 96 -3.53 3.48 -17.20
N ARG A 97 -4.84 3.46 -17.48
CA ARG A 97 -5.36 3.27 -18.83
C ARG A 97 -4.91 4.38 -19.78
N ALA A 98 -4.99 5.63 -19.34
CA ALA A 98 -4.54 6.77 -20.15
C ALA A 98 -3.04 6.68 -20.48
N LEU A 99 -2.20 6.29 -19.51
CA LEU A 99 -0.77 6.11 -19.70
C LEU A 99 -0.46 4.97 -20.68
N LEU A 100 -1.16 3.84 -20.57
CA LEU A 100 -0.96 2.69 -21.47
C LEU A 100 -1.48 2.95 -22.90
N LYS A 101 -2.37 3.93 -23.09
CA LYS A 101 -2.86 4.39 -24.42
C LYS A 101 -2.05 5.54 -25.02
N THR A 102 -0.90 5.91 -24.43
CA THR A 102 0.01 6.88 -25.07
C THR A 102 0.61 6.31 -26.36
N SER A 103 0.84 7.17 -27.35
CA SER A 103 1.17 6.76 -28.72
C SER A 103 2.34 5.79 -28.86
N ASN A 104 3.31 5.82 -27.95
CA ASN A 104 4.47 4.92 -28.02
C ASN A 104 4.17 3.53 -27.41
N ILE A 105 3.37 3.48 -26.35
CA ILE A 105 2.97 2.20 -25.72
C ILE A 105 1.87 1.53 -26.55
N ASP A 106 0.92 2.30 -27.06
CA ASP A 106 -0.19 1.80 -27.87
C ASP A 106 0.29 1.07 -29.13
N LYS A 107 1.39 1.51 -29.73
CA LYS A 107 2.01 0.84 -30.91
C LYS A 107 2.49 -0.57 -30.64
N ILE A 108 2.81 -0.92 -29.40
CA ILE A 108 3.32 -2.24 -29.01
C ILE A 108 2.30 -3.04 -28.20
N SER A 109 1.18 -2.44 -27.83
CA SER A 109 0.10 -3.06 -27.07
C SER A 109 -1.00 -3.57 -28.03
N ILE A 110 -1.43 -4.81 -27.84
CA ILE A 110 -2.47 -5.41 -28.68
C ILE A 110 -3.85 -5.17 -28.05
N GLN A 111 -3.97 -5.42 -26.76
CA GLN A 111 -5.23 -5.31 -26.01
C GLN A 111 -4.98 -5.19 -24.50
N GLU A 112 -5.95 -4.63 -23.78
CA GLU A 112 -6.04 -4.72 -22.34
C GLU A 112 -6.57 -6.11 -21.94
N THR A 113 -5.77 -6.87 -21.17
CA THR A 113 -6.17 -8.21 -20.72
C THR A 113 -6.80 -8.20 -19.34
N LEU A 114 -6.31 -7.35 -18.44
CA LEU A 114 -6.82 -7.21 -17.08
C LEU A 114 -7.01 -5.73 -16.73
N PRO A 115 -8.21 -5.35 -16.29
CA PRO A 115 -9.45 -6.13 -16.15
C PRO A 115 -10.17 -6.42 -17.48
N GLY A 116 -9.72 -5.86 -18.57
CA GLY A 116 -10.39 -5.92 -19.89
C GLY A 116 -11.24 -4.68 -20.17
N GLU A 117 -11.45 -4.41 -21.45
CA GLU A 117 -12.08 -3.17 -21.94
C GLU A 117 -13.58 -3.04 -21.62
N ASN A 118 -14.20 -4.09 -21.13
CA ASN A 118 -15.62 -4.11 -20.72
C ASN A 118 -15.85 -3.41 -19.36
N ILE A 119 -14.84 -3.27 -18.52
CA ILE A 119 -14.91 -2.54 -17.24
C ILE A 119 -14.74 -1.03 -17.51
N LYS A 120 -15.83 -0.25 -17.47
CA LYS A 120 -15.84 1.14 -17.92
C LYS A 120 -16.30 2.15 -16.88
N THR A 121 -17.37 1.81 -16.16
CA THR A 121 -17.95 2.72 -15.16
C THR A 121 -17.18 2.70 -13.86
N ASP A 122 -17.33 3.75 -13.04
CA ASP A 122 -16.69 3.86 -11.73
C ASP A 122 -17.12 2.74 -10.79
N GLU A 123 -18.37 2.30 -10.90
CA GLU A 123 -18.90 1.19 -10.12
C GLU A 123 -18.25 -0.15 -10.53
N GLU A 124 -18.13 -0.41 -11.83
CA GLU A 124 -17.45 -1.61 -12.35
C GLU A 124 -15.97 -1.62 -11.97
N ILE A 125 -15.29 -0.48 -12.08
CA ILE A 125 -13.88 -0.31 -11.65
C ILE A 125 -13.76 -0.60 -10.15
N LEU A 126 -14.60 0.01 -9.32
CA LEU A 126 -14.58 -0.21 -7.87
C LEU A 126 -14.83 -1.67 -7.51
N ASN A 127 -15.79 -2.30 -8.18
CA ASN A 127 -16.08 -3.72 -7.97
C ASN A 127 -14.88 -4.61 -8.36
N TYR A 128 -14.23 -4.31 -9.48
CA TYR A 128 -13.00 -4.98 -9.89
C TYR A 128 -11.89 -4.80 -8.85
N LEU A 129 -11.66 -3.58 -8.37
CA LEU A 129 -10.64 -3.27 -7.36
C LEU A 129 -10.89 -4.02 -6.04
N ARG A 130 -12.15 -4.15 -5.61
CA ARG A 130 -12.53 -4.90 -4.40
C ARG A 130 -12.28 -6.40 -4.50
N ASN A 131 -12.47 -6.97 -5.68
CA ASN A 131 -12.35 -8.40 -5.89
C ASN A 131 -10.93 -8.86 -6.26
N ASN A 132 -10.14 -7.96 -6.89
CA ASN A 132 -8.83 -8.30 -7.45
C ASN A 132 -7.68 -7.45 -6.88
N GLY A 133 -7.99 -6.41 -6.10
CA GLY A 133 -6.99 -5.60 -5.43
C GLY A 133 -6.26 -6.40 -4.36
N ALA A 134 -4.99 -6.07 -4.16
CA ALA A 134 -4.16 -6.74 -3.18
C ALA A 134 -3.27 -5.76 -2.40
N THR A 135 -2.72 -6.23 -1.30
CA THR A 135 -1.74 -5.46 -0.54
C THR A 135 -0.45 -5.26 -1.31
N VAL A 136 0.20 -4.12 -1.14
CA VAL A 136 1.59 -3.89 -1.59
C VAL A 136 2.61 -4.11 -0.45
N TYR A 137 2.20 -4.81 0.60
CA TYR A 137 3.03 -5.25 1.74
C TYR A 137 3.65 -4.11 2.56
N HIS A 138 3.00 -2.97 2.63
CA HIS A 138 3.39 -1.81 3.42
C HIS A 138 2.46 -1.56 4.61
N ALA A 139 2.09 -2.62 5.33
CA ALA A 139 1.24 -2.50 6.51
C ALA A 139 1.92 -1.72 7.62
N ILE A 140 1.16 -0.82 8.27
CA ILE A 140 1.60 0.03 9.37
C ILE A 140 0.51 0.17 10.43
N GLY A 141 0.84 0.79 11.56
CA GLY A 141 -0.13 1.39 12.48
C GLY A 141 -0.84 0.44 13.44
N SER A 142 -0.57 -0.87 13.41
CA SER A 142 -1.18 -1.82 14.36
C SER A 142 -0.80 -1.55 15.82
N CYS A 143 0.29 -0.84 16.06
CA CYS A 143 0.75 -0.37 17.36
C CYS A 143 1.02 1.14 17.35
N LYS A 144 0.11 1.94 16.76
CA LYS A 144 0.34 3.35 16.47
C LYS A 144 0.87 4.13 17.67
N MET A 145 1.83 5.00 17.40
CA MET A 145 2.38 5.94 18.36
C MET A 145 1.45 7.17 18.51
N GLY A 146 1.33 7.67 19.71
CA GLY A 146 0.56 8.90 19.96
C GLY A 146 0.40 9.21 21.44
N ILE A 147 -0.28 10.33 21.70
CA ILE A 147 -0.67 10.78 23.04
C ILE A 147 -2.16 10.49 23.33
N ASP A 148 -2.94 10.22 22.28
CA ASP A 148 -4.36 9.92 22.38
C ASP A 148 -4.61 8.54 23.05
N GLU A 149 -5.84 8.30 23.49
CA GLU A 149 -6.23 7.07 24.19
C GLU A 149 -6.11 5.79 23.33
N ASN A 150 -6.23 5.92 22.01
CA ASN A 150 -6.13 4.83 21.06
C ASN A 150 -4.67 4.52 20.65
N ALA A 151 -3.69 5.29 21.11
CA ALA A 151 -2.29 5.00 20.85
C ALA A 151 -1.81 3.82 21.71
N VAL A 152 -1.11 2.88 21.09
CA VAL A 152 -0.53 1.70 21.77
C VAL A 152 0.79 2.05 22.43
N VAL A 153 1.63 2.85 21.76
CA VAL A 153 2.90 3.31 22.32
C VAL A 153 2.95 4.83 22.48
N THR A 154 3.73 5.28 23.46
CA THR A 154 4.02 6.70 23.68
C THR A 154 4.99 7.25 22.64
N PRO A 155 5.21 8.58 22.54
CA PRO A 155 6.27 9.16 21.71
C PRO A 155 7.68 8.67 22.04
N SER A 156 7.91 8.11 23.24
CA SER A 156 9.15 7.45 23.63
C SER A 156 9.14 5.94 23.38
N LEU A 157 8.20 5.46 22.55
CA LEU A 157 8.05 4.08 22.08
C LEU A 157 7.67 3.06 23.16
N LYS A 158 7.39 3.48 24.39
CA LYS A 158 6.98 2.61 25.50
C LYS A 158 5.52 2.19 25.31
N ILE A 159 5.22 0.91 25.52
CA ILE A 159 3.84 0.41 25.49
C ILE A 159 3.07 1.02 26.67
N LYS A 160 1.90 1.59 26.41
CA LYS A 160 1.05 2.15 27.46
C LYS A 160 0.55 1.03 28.40
N GLY A 161 0.69 1.28 29.69
CA GLY A 161 0.25 0.33 30.72
C GLY A 161 1.22 -0.83 31.02
N LEU A 162 2.36 -0.91 30.30
CA LEU A 162 3.39 -1.91 30.56
C LEU A 162 4.75 -1.24 30.84
N SER A 163 5.57 -1.89 31.67
CA SER A 163 6.92 -1.46 32.02
C SER A 163 7.96 -2.16 31.15
N ASN A 164 9.05 -1.48 30.83
CA ASN A 164 10.26 -2.06 30.24
C ASN A 164 10.08 -2.71 28.85
N ILE A 165 9.01 -2.38 28.14
CA ILE A 165 8.75 -2.88 26.78
C ILE A 165 8.55 -1.70 25.84
N ARG A 166 9.16 -1.79 24.65
CA ARG A 166 9.03 -0.85 23.55
C ARG A 166 8.70 -1.56 22.24
N ILE A 167 8.14 -0.79 21.31
CA ILE A 167 7.94 -1.20 19.92
C ILE A 167 8.65 -0.18 19.03
N ALA A 168 9.45 -0.68 18.07
CA ALA A 168 10.30 0.15 17.21
C ALA A 168 10.35 -0.38 15.77
N ASP A 169 9.19 -0.50 15.15
CA ASP A 169 9.03 -0.96 13.76
C ASP A 169 7.93 -0.17 13.04
N ALA A 170 7.58 -0.56 11.82
CA ALA A 170 6.56 0.11 11.02
C ALA A 170 5.17 0.18 11.71
N SER A 171 4.88 -0.71 12.65
CA SER A 171 3.58 -0.74 13.34
C SER A 171 3.30 0.50 14.18
N ILE A 172 4.35 1.26 14.58
CA ILE A 172 4.17 2.50 15.35
C ILE A 172 3.72 3.70 14.52
N MET A 173 3.83 3.65 13.18
CA MET A 173 3.47 4.78 12.32
C MET A 173 1.99 5.12 12.48
N PRO A 174 1.61 6.36 12.86
CA PRO A 174 0.21 6.73 13.04
C PRO A 174 -0.53 6.91 11.70
N THR A 175 0.20 7.28 10.65
CA THR A 175 -0.32 7.46 9.29
C THR A 175 0.67 6.93 8.27
N MET A 176 0.17 6.54 7.09
CA MET A 176 1.01 6.07 5.99
C MET A 176 1.92 7.20 5.50
N PRO A 177 3.23 6.98 5.35
CA PRO A 177 4.11 7.89 4.64
C PRO A 177 3.73 7.97 3.15
N SER A 178 4.19 9.03 2.46
CA SER A 178 3.83 9.27 1.05
C SER A 178 4.56 8.37 0.05
N GLY A 179 5.08 7.23 0.48
CA GLY A 179 5.83 6.29 -0.36
C GLY A 179 6.09 4.97 0.37
N ASN A 180 7.03 4.19 -0.14
CA ASN A 180 7.41 2.91 0.45
C ASN A 180 7.89 3.08 1.91
N THR A 181 7.52 2.16 2.77
CA THR A 181 7.71 2.27 4.23
C THR A 181 9.13 1.99 4.73
N ASN A 182 10.02 1.44 3.90
CA ASN A 182 11.34 0.97 4.34
C ASN A 182 12.21 2.10 4.91
N ALA A 183 12.31 3.24 4.23
CA ALA A 183 13.13 4.36 4.70
C ALA A 183 12.63 4.92 6.03
N ALA A 184 11.31 5.06 6.18
CA ALA A 184 10.69 5.48 7.44
C ALA A 184 10.92 4.46 8.56
N THR A 185 10.89 3.16 8.26
CA THR A 185 11.18 2.09 9.24
C THR A 185 12.62 2.12 9.71
N LEU A 186 13.58 2.32 8.80
CA LEU A 186 14.99 2.49 9.16
C LEU A 186 15.20 3.72 10.06
N MET A 187 14.57 4.85 9.72
CA MET A 187 14.62 6.06 10.56
C MET A 187 14.04 5.81 11.95
N ILE A 188 12.93 5.08 12.06
CA ILE A 188 12.34 4.68 13.34
C ILE A 188 13.32 3.85 14.15
N ALA A 189 13.99 2.88 13.55
CA ALA A 189 14.95 2.00 14.22
C ALA A 189 16.17 2.79 14.74
N GLU A 190 16.74 3.68 13.95
CA GLU A 190 17.84 4.56 14.34
C GLU A 190 17.44 5.47 15.52
N LYS A 191 16.27 6.13 15.39
CA LYS A 191 15.77 7.00 16.46
C LYS A 191 15.45 6.23 17.75
N ALA A 192 14.90 5.03 17.63
CA ALA A 192 14.63 4.15 18.76
C ALA A 192 15.91 3.76 19.51
N SER A 193 16.99 3.46 18.78
CA SER A 193 18.31 3.18 19.37
C SER A 193 18.78 4.34 20.25
N ASP A 194 18.67 5.58 19.76
CA ASP A 194 19.05 6.77 20.53
C ASP A 194 18.19 6.99 21.78
N ILE A 195 16.88 6.74 21.67
CA ILE A 195 15.95 6.86 22.81
C ILE A 195 16.26 5.81 23.86
N ILE A 196 16.52 4.57 23.46
CA ILE A 196 16.83 3.48 24.39
C ILE A 196 18.14 3.73 25.12
N LYS A 197 19.18 4.15 24.41
CA LYS A 197 20.50 4.46 25.02
C LYS A 197 20.43 5.58 26.06
N LYS A 198 19.52 6.53 25.93
CA LYS A 198 19.35 7.63 26.90
C LYS A 198 18.60 7.20 28.16
N ASP A 199 17.87 6.11 28.10
CA ASP A 199 17.09 5.57 29.23
C ASP A 199 17.86 4.47 30.01
N LEU A 200 19.07 4.08 29.55
CA LEU A 200 20.00 3.18 30.22
C LEU A 200 20.95 3.96 31.11
#